data_1e44146842b64f6d9e588f90c226c66a
#
_entry.id   1e44146842b64f6d9e588f90c226c66a
#
_cell.length_a   1.000
_cell.length_b   1.000
_cell.length_c   1.000
_cell.angle_alpha   90.00
_cell.angle_beta   90.00
_cell.angle_gamma   90.00
#
_symmetry.space_group_name_H-M   'P 1'
#
loop_
_entity.id
_entity.type
_entity.pdbx_description
1 polymer ?
#
loop_
_entity_poly.entity_id
_entity_poly.type
_entity_poly.pdbx_seq_one_letter_code
_entity_poly.pdbx_strand_id
1 'polypeptide(L)'
;MANQRIAFTEWTPDLAGVAENLSVAKNVVPTALGYNPFPTAVNYSAAASENLNNVFAGKFSATTNIFAGGATKLFKLDGATLAMNNVSKTGNYSAIVKWNFAQFGNTIIAANNVNKLQSYTLGSSTLFDDLNVDAPVAKYVAVVRDFVVAANLDSGSNANKVQWSNINDETNWTVGATSQSDYQIISDGGNITGMTGGEIGLIFLDRAIVRMSYIGSPLFFQFDTISRNVGCVEGNSVVQYGSMTYFLGADGFYSCDGTNVTAIGTQKVDAWFYANANQSKLNLMSSTIDPIRKIVVWEFIDNFAQNTLLIYNWQVNKWSYCTTDVDVVASSASAGMTLEGLDLYGNMDTLTTSLDDALWTGGKFLFAGARDDRVVTFTGANSDAQITTGDIGGETTSVVTLARPIVDNGSGSVAIASRMLLNAVPQLGSYTAADSENRVSLRSSGNYHRLSVIPTGSNWSNAIGIDIDVTPQGAR
;
A
#
# COMPACT_ATOMS: atom_id res chain seq x y z
N MET A 1 -44.46 -9.30 6.71
CA MET A 1 -43.18 -8.63 6.51
C MET A 1 -42.15 -9.31 7.39
N ALA A 2 -41.10 -9.80 6.83
CA ALA A 2 -39.97 -10.33 7.59
C ALA A 2 -38.86 -9.28 7.55
N ASN A 3 -38.33 -8.90 8.71
CA ASN A 3 -37.14 -8.08 8.81
C ASN A 3 -35.94 -9.01 8.66
N GLN A 4 -35.04 -8.69 7.73
CA GLN A 4 -33.80 -9.45 7.47
C GLN A 4 -32.61 -8.53 7.63
N ARG A 5 -31.65 -8.93 8.47
CA ARG A 5 -30.35 -8.26 8.60
C ARG A 5 -29.37 -8.86 7.65
N ILE A 6 -28.69 -8.00 6.90
CA ILE A 6 -27.61 -8.35 5.97
C ILE A 6 -26.34 -7.66 6.47
N ALA A 7 -25.42 -8.43 7.01
CA ALA A 7 -24.14 -7.92 7.45
C ALA A 7 -23.23 -7.63 6.24
N PHE A 8 -22.37 -6.61 6.36
CA PHE A 8 -21.31 -6.36 5.39
C PHE A 8 -20.14 -7.30 5.68
N THR A 9 -20.16 -8.42 4.97
CA THR A 9 -19.21 -9.52 5.10
C THR A 9 -17.90 -9.22 4.36
N GLU A 10 -17.29 -10.20 3.76
CA GLU A 10 -16.05 -10.04 3.01
C GLU A 10 -16.32 -9.61 1.56
N TRP A 11 -15.48 -8.74 1.03
CA TRP A 11 -15.46 -8.43 -0.40
C TRP A 11 -14.58 -9.47 -1.12
N THR A 12 -15.21 -10.29 -1.95
CA THR A 12 -14.57 -11.35 -2.72
C THR A 12 -15.10 -11.35 -4.14
N PRO A 13 -14.64 -10.41 -4.98
CA PRO A 13 -15.14 -10.26 -6.35
C PRO A 13 -14.91 -11.48 -7.24
N ASP A 14 -13.95 -12.34 -6.90
CA ASP A 14 -13.62 -13.55 -7.65
C ASP A 14 -14.62 -14.69 -7.41
N LEU A 15 -15.45 -14.59 -6.37
CA LEU A 15 -16.50 -15.56 -6.11
C LEU A 15 -17.79 -15.20 -6.85
N ALA A 16 -18.58 -16.23 -7.15
CA ALA A 16 -19.88 -16.04 -7.79
C ALA A 16 -20.79 -15.14 -6.94
N GLY A 17 -21.55 -14.24 -7.58
CA GLY A 17 -22.41 -13.25 -6.95
C GLY A 17 -23.57 -13.81 -6.13
N VAL A 18 -23.72 -15.12 -6.01
CA VAL A 18 -24.69 -15.82 -5.16
C VAL A 18 -24.15 -16.17 -3.77
N ALA A 19 -22.86 -15.90 -3.51
CA ALA A 19 -22.31 -16.07 -2.18
C ALA A 19 -22.74 -14.92 -1.26
N GLU A 20 -22.75 -15.15 0.05
CA GLU A 20 -22.99 -14.11 1.07
C GLU A 20 -21.76 -13.19 1.20
N ASN A 21 -21.31 -12.61 0.09
CA ASN A 21 -20.15 -11.72 -0.01
C ASN A 21 -20.58 -10.34 -0.51
N LEU A 22 -19.68 -9.37 -0.41
CA LEU A 22 -19.88 -8.06 -1.03
C LEU A 22 -19.40 -8.10 -2.49
N SER A 23 -20.15 -7.43 -3.36
CA SER A 23 -19.74 -7.20 -4.75
C SER A 23 -18.89 -5.93 -4.90
N VAL A 24 -19.04 -4.94 -4.00
CA VAL A 24 -18.28 -3.71 -3.95
C VAL A 24 -17.95 -3.35 -2.51
N ALA A 25 -16.67 -3.04 -2.23
CA ALA A 25 -16.21 -2.43 -0.99
C ALA A 25 -15.20 -1.32 -1.35
N LYS A 26 -15.75 -0.18 -1.80
CA LYS A 26 -14.97 0.93 -2.36
C LYS A 26 -14.75 2.02 -1.32
N ASN A 27 -13.53 2.56 -1.24
CA ASN A 27 -13.11 3.67 -0.38
C ASN A 27 -13.36 3.40 1.11
N VAL A 28 -13.13 2.17 1.52
CA VAL A 28 -13.34 1.68 2.89
C VAL A 28 -12.20 0.78 3.34
N VAL A 29 -12.03 0.65 4.65
CA VAL A 29 -11.05 -0.24 5.29
C VAL A 29 -11.81 -1.39 5.97
N PRO A 30 -11.52 -2.65 5.66
CA PRO A 30 -12.20 -3.77 6.30
C PRO A 30 -11.83 -3.90 7.77
N THR A 31 -12.84 -4.21 8.59
CA THR A 31 -12.72 -4.48 10.02
C THR A 31 -13.36 -5.82 10.39
N ALA A 32 -13.32 -6.20 11.67
CA ALA A 32 -13.94 -7.42 12.12
C ALA A 32 -15.49 -7.40 11.91
N LEU A 33 -16.13 -6.27 12.17
CA LEU A 33 -17.59 -6.13 12.17
C LEU A 33 -18.18 -5.43 10.92
N GLY A 34 -17.33 -5.01 9.98
CA GLY A 34 -17.79 -4.28 8.81
C GLY A 34 -16.65 -3.49 8.15
N TYR A 35 -16.89 -2.21 7.87
CA TYR A 35 -15.96 -1.36 7.15
C TYR A 35 -15.90 0.05 7.73
N ASN A 36 -14.67 0.53 7.96
CA ASN A 36 -14.39 1.91 8.37
C ASN A 36 -14.16 2.79 7.13
N PRO A 37 -14.32 4.12 7.24
CA PRO A 37 -13.97 5.02 6.16
C PRO A 37 -12.47 4.99 5.87
N PHE A 38 -12.11 5.19 4.59
CA PHE A 38 -10.75 5.49 4.19
C PHE A 38 -10.60 7.00 4.01
N PRO A 39 -9.58 7.65 4.62
CA PRO A 39 -9.41 9.09 4.53
C PRO A 39 -8.86 9.52 3.17
N THR A 40 -9.21 10.72 2.72
CA THR A 40 -8.63 11.35 1.54
C THR A 40 -7.19 11.78 1.78
N ALA A 41 -6.41 11.89 0.70
CA ALA A 41 -5.06 12.42 0.75
C ALA A 41 -5.06 13.96 0.80
N VAL A 42 -4.23 14.53 1.66
CA VAL A 42 -4.01 15.97 1.76
C VAL A 42 -2.52 16.29 1.57
N ASN A 43 -2.22 17.45 1.00
CA ASN A 43 -0.85 17.87 0.80
C ASN A 43 -0.15 18.08 2.15
N TYR A 44 1.01 17.47 2.29
CA TYR A 44 1.87 17.60 3.46
C TYR A 44 3.06 18.53 3.18
N SER A 45 3.63 18.47 1.97
CA SER A 45 4.76 19.32 1.57
C SER A 45 4.35 20.42 0.59
N ALA A 46 5.20 21.43 0.45
CA ALA A 46 5.22 22.28 -0.72
C ALA A 46 5.62 21.48 -1.98
N ALA A 47 5.39 22.05 -3.15
CA ALA A 47 5.73 21.45 -4.43
C ALA A 47 7.25 21.26 -4.57
N ALA A 48 7.68 20.08 -4.99
CA ALA A 48 9.03 19.84 -5.48
C ALA A 48 9.19 20.42 -6.91
N SER A 49 10.38 20.38 -7.46
CA SER A 49 10.62 20.88 -8.82
C SER A 49 10.33 19.86 -9.93
N GLU A 50 9.89 18.66 -9.57
CA GLU A 50 9.46 17.59 -10.49
C GLU A 50 8.59 16.56 -9.74
N ASN A 51 7.88 15.72 -10.49
CA ASN A 51 7.05 14.65 -9.93
C ASN A 51 7.87 13.64 -9.13
N LEU A 52 7.31 13.19 -8.03
CA LEU A 52 7.94 12.26 -7.12
C LEU A 52 7.56 10.81 -7.48
N ASN A 53 8.54 9.92 -7.48
CA ASN A 53 8.36 8.51 -7.80
C ASN A 53 8.59 7.55 -6.63
N ASN A 54 9.08 8.04 -5.51
CA ASN A 54 9.13 7.33 -4.23
C ASN A 54 9.30 8.32 -3.07
N VAL A 55 8.91 7.88 -1.87
CA VAL A 55 9.06 8.62 -0.60
C VAL A 55 9.65 7.68 0.43
N PHE A 56 10.59 8.17 1.24
CA PHE A 56 11.26 7.42 2.28
C PHE A 56 11.45 8.24 3.55
N ALA A 57 11.21 7.65 4.71
CA ALA A 57 11.43 8.28 6.01
C ALA A 57 12.65 7.67 6.69
N GLY A 58 13.68 8.47 6.87
CA GLY A 58 14.88 8.12 7.62
C GLY A 58 14.88 8.70 9.03
N LYS A 59 15.35 7.96 10.02
CA LYS A 59 15.37 8.37 11.41
C LYS A 59 16.78 8.72 11.86
N PHE A 60 16.93 9.89 12.47
CA PHE A 60 18.19 10.33 13.07
C PHE A 60 17.93 10.89 14.47
N SER A 61 18.45 10.20 15.48
CA SER A 61 18.15 10.54 16.88
C SER A 61 16.62 10.53 17.13
N ALA A 62 16.06 11.64 17.57
CA ALA A 62 14.61 11.81 17.80
C ALA A 62 13.87 12.37 16.57
N THR A 63 14.58 12.76 15.48
CA THR A 63 13.98 13.40 14.32
C THR A 63 13.79 12.43 13.16
N THR A 64 12.67 12.59 12.45
CA THR A 64 12.41 11.92 11.20
C THR A 64 12.74 12.86 10.04
N ASN A 65 13.49 12.36 9.08
CA ASN A 65 13.85 13.07 7.86
C ASN A 65 13.13 12.40 6.68
N ILE A 66 12.33 13.14 5.95
CA ILE A 66 11.59 12.63 4.80
C ILE A 66 12.38 12.96 3.53
N PHE A 67 12.68 11.92 2.77
CA PHE A 67 13.31 12.00 1.45
C PHE A 67 12.31 11.60 0.38
N ALA A 68 12.48 12.15 -0.81
CA ALA A 68 11.71 11.73 -1.98
C ALA A 68 12.58 11.71 -3.21
N GLY A 69 12.30 10.79 -4.11
CA GLY A 69 12.97 10.68 -5.39
C GLY A 69 12.08 11.12 -6.54
N GLY A 70 12.67 11.75 -7.53
CA GLY A 70 12.07 12.07 -8.82
C GLY A 70 12.87 11.47 -9.97
N ALA A 71 12.53 11.85 -11.20
CA ALA A 71 13.20 11.33 -12.38
C ALA A 71 14.65 11.85 -12.54
N THR A 72 14.94 13.04 -12.01
CA THR A 72 16.26 13.66 -12.16
C THR A 72 16.87 14.10 -10.83
N LYS A 73 16.11 14.10 -9.73
CA LYS A 73 16.53 14.66 -8.46
C LYS A 73 16.15 13.80 -7.27
N LEU A 74 16.89 14.01 -6.19
CA LEU A 74 16.54 13.59 -4.84
C LEU A 74 16.22 14.82 -4.00
N PHE A 75 15.19 14.71 -3.20
CA PHE A 75 14.68 15.79 -2.36
C PHE A 75 14.71 15.39 -0.89
N LYS A 76 14.85 16.39 -0.03
CA LYS A 76 14.68 16.26 1.42
C LYS A 76 13.68 17.30 1.88
N LEU A 77 12.70 16.88 2.69
CA LEU A 77 11.75 17.77 3.31
C LEU A 77 12.44 18.61 4.39
N ASP A 78 12.26 19.91 4.31
CA ASP A 78 12.58 20.85 5.40
C ASP A 78 11.44 20.83 6.42
N GLY A 79 11.72 20.43 7.65
CA GLY A 79 10.70 20.28 8.68
C GLY A 79 10.11 21.62 9.18
N ALA A 80 10.82 22.73 8.95
CA ALA A 80 10.35 24.07 9.37
C ALA A 80 9.48 24.75 8.31
N THR A 81 9.82 24.58 7.03
CA THR A 81 9.17 25.29 5.90
C THR A 81 8.30 24.37 5.04
N LEU A 82 8.35 23.06 5.28
CA LEU A 82 7.74 22.00 4.45
C LEU A 82 8.17 22.06 2.98
N ALA A 83 9.25 22.73 2.66
CA ALA A 83 9.81 22.81 1.31
C ALA A 83 10.54 21.49 0.97
N MET A 84 10.42 21.08 -0.29
CA MET A 84 11.16 19.95 -0.84
C MET A 84 12.47 20.45 -1.45
N ASN A 85 13.53 20.44 -0.65
CA ASN A 85 14.84 20.92 -1.06
C ASN A 85 15.56 19.87 -1.90
N ASN A 86 16.13 20.31 -3.04
CA ASN A 86 16.97 19.44 -3.86
C ASN A 86 18.28 19.11 -3.12
N VAL A 87 18.50 17.84 -2.86
CA VAL A 87 19.70 17.29 -2.21
C VAL A 87 20.45 16.29 -3.09
N SER A 88 20.22 16.34 -4.40
CA SER A 88 20.91 15.49 -5.37
C SER A 88 22.42 15.73 -5.38
N LYS A 89 23.18 14.77 -5.85
CA LYS A 89 24.58 14.98 -6.16
C LYS A 89 24.75 16.05 -7.23
N THR A 90 25.94 16.64 -7.32
CA THR A 90 26.29 17.60 -8.37
C THR A 90 26.06 16.99 -9.76
N GLY A 91 25.33 17.68 -10.62
CA GLY A 91 24.96 17.24 -11.97
C GLY A 91 23.61 16.49 -12.04
N ASN A 92 22.97 16.20 -10.90
CA ASN A 92 21.70 15.46 -10.82
C ASN A 92 21.76 14.04 -11.43
N TYR A 93 20.60 13.48 -11.73
CA TYR A 93 20.41 12.15 -12.32
C TYR A 93 19.65 12.28 -13.65
N SER A 94 19.43 11.17 -14.35
CA SER A 94 18.69 11.19 -15.60
C SER A 94 17.81 9.96 -15.75
N ALA A 95 16.54 10.18 -16.11
CA ALA A 95 15.57 9.16 -16.47
C ALA A 95 15.36 8.04 -15.42
N ILE A 96 15.38 8.40 -14.13
CA ILE A 96 15.13 7.44 -13.05
C ILE A 96 13.62 7.13 -12.96
N VAL A 97 13.27 5.86 -13.14
CA VAL A 97 11.88 5.41 -13.08
C VAL A 97 11.43 5.27 -11.63
N LYS A 98 12.24 4.64 -10.79
CA LYS A 98 11.94 4.41 -9.37
C LYS A 98 13.21 4.42 -8.54
N TRP A 99 13.12 4.94 -7.33
CA TRP A 99 14.17 4.86 -6.32
C TRP A 99 13.84 3.77 -5.32
N ASN A 100 14.87 3.11 -4.81
CA ASN A 100 14.77 2.19 -3.68
C ASN A 100 15.70 2.70 -2.58
N PHE A 101 15.22 2.76 -1.34
CA PHE A 101 15.96 3.33 -0.22
C PHE A 101 16.15 2.32 0.90
N ALA A 102 17.27 2.45 1.59
CA ALA A 102 17.53 1.78 2.85
C ALA A 102 18.27 2.73 3.80
N GLN A 103 18.14 2.50 5.10
CA GLN A 103 18.90 3.23 6.09
C GLN A 103 19.86 2.28 6.80
N PHE A 104 21.15 2.63 6.81
CA PHE A 104 22.20 1.94 7.56
C PHE A 104 22.81 2.91 8.57
N GLY A 105 22.57 2.67 9.84
CA GLY A 105 22.97 3.64 10.88
C GLY A 105 22.41 5.04 10.62
N ASN A 106 23.29 5.99 10.41
CA ASN A 106 22.93 7.37 10.08
C ASN A 106 22.99 7.67 8.57
N THR A 107 23.29 6.67 7.74
CA THR A 107 23.44 6.84 6.29
C THR A 107 22.18 6.36 5.58
N ILE A 108 21.56 7.24 4.80
CA ILE A 108 20.51 6.90 3.86
C ILE A 108 21.17 6.47 2.56
N ILE A 109 20.84 5.28 2.08
CA ILE A 109 21.37 4.70 0.85
C ILE A 109 20.24 4.62 -0.16
N ALA A 110 20.49 5.09 -1.39
CA ALA A 110 19.52 5.08 -2.48
C ALA A 110 20.08 4.34 -3.70
N ALA A 111 19.24 3.46 -4.26
CA ALA A 111 19.51 2.70 -5.48
C ALA A 111 18.51 3.08 -6.57
N ASN A 112 18.94 3.08 -7.84
CA ASN A 112 18.11 3.48 -8.97
C ASN A 112 18.36 2.69 -10.26
N ASN A 113 19.19 1.65 -10.20
CA ASN A 113 19.57 0.81 -11.34
C ASN A 113 20.35 1.51 -12.47
N VAL A 114 20.72 2.77 -12.33
CA VAL A 114 21.45 3.56 -13.36
C VAL A 114 22.78 4.06 -12.82
N ASN A 115 22.77 4.59 -11.61
CA ASN A 115 23.94 5.13 -10.93
C ASN A 115 24.43 4.14 -9.86
N LYS A 116 25.67 4.31 -9.41
CA LYS A 116 26.16 3.67 -8.19
C LYS A 116 25.21 3.95 -7.03
N LEU A 117 25.27 3.13 -6.00
CA LEU A 117 24.54 3.43 -4.76
C LEU A 117 24.88 4.85 -4.31
N GLN A 118 23.86 5.62 -4.01
CA GLN A 118 23.96 6.99 -3.51
C GLN A 118 23.85 7.00 -2.01
N SER A 119 24.56 7.90 -1.33
CA SER A 119 24.51 8.02 0.13
C SER A 119 24.30 9.44 0.60
N TYR A 120 23.60 9.57 1.74
CA TYR A 120 23.40 10.81 2.45
C TYR A 120 23.50 10.53 3.94
N THR A 121 24.55 11.04 4.60
CA THR A 121 24.74 10.87 6.04
C THR A 121 23.97 11.95 6.79
N LEU A 122 22.99 11.53 7.57
CA LEU A 122 22.14 12.40 8.40
C LEU A 122 23.00 13.15 9.43
N GLY A 123 22.74 14.44 9.56
CA GLY A 123 23.50 15.31 10.47
C GLY A 123 24.80 15.87 9.91
N SER A 124 25.31 15.39 8.77
CA SER A 124 26.55 15.89 8.17
C SER A 124 26.46 16.22 6.69
N SER A 125 25.80 15.39 5.88
CA SER A 125 25.69 15.63 4.44
C SER A 125 24.70 16.76 4.12
N THR A 126 25.01 17.53 3.08
CA THR A 126 24.12 18.52 2.47
C THR A 126 23.52 18.04 1.15
N LEU A 127 24.23 17.18 0.44
CA LEU A 127 23.82 16.55 -0.82
C LEU A 127 24.09 15.05 -0.76
N PHE A 128 23.40 14.29 -1.59
CA PHE A 128 23.79 12.92 -1.90
C PHE A 128 25.07 12.91 -2.72
N ASP A 129 25.82 11.83 -2.62
CA ASP A 129 26.96 11.52 -3.47
C ASP A 129 27.05 10.00 -3.68
N ASP A 130 27.91 9.57 -4.59
CA ASP A 130 28.21 8.16 -4.78
C ASP A 130 28.75 7.57 -3.46
N LEU A 131 28.16 6.47 -2.99
CA LEU A 131 28.51 5.86 -1.70
C LEU A 131 30.00 5.55 -1.59
N ASN A 132 30.57 4.97 -2.64
CA ASN A 132 32.00 4.72 -2.81
C ASN A 132 32.33 4.45 -4.28
N VAL A 133 33.63 4.54 -4.64
CA VAL A 133 34.11 4.21 -5.98
C VAL A 133 33.86 2.74 -6.36
N ASP A 134 33.88 1.83 -5.38
CA ASP A 134 33.67 0.39 -5.57
C ASP A 134 32.20 -0.05 -5.30
N ALA A 135 31.33 0.89 -4.91
CA ALA A 135 29.92 0.59 -4.69
C ALA A 135 29.23 0.18 -6.01
N PRO A 136 28.39 -0.86 -6.01
CA PRO A 136 27.74 -1.35 -7.22
C PRO A 136 26.66 -0.41 -7.73
N VAL A 137 26.33 -0.53 -9.02
CA VAL A 137 25.06 -0.08 -9.58
C VAL A 137 24.02 -1.14 -9.25
N ALA A 138 22.94 -0.80 -8.57
CA ALA A 138 21.95 -1.75 -8.13
C ALA A 138 20.50 -1.23 -8.31
N LYS A 139 19.57 -2.15 -8.53
CA LYS A 139 18.15 -1.84 -8.57
C LYS A 139 17.54 -1.82 -7.17
N TYR A 140 17.96 -2.73 -6.30
CA TYR A 140 17.46 -2.89 -4.94
C TYR A 140 18.59 -2.78 -3.93
N VAL A 141 18.27 -2.19 -2.78
CA VAL A 141 19.16 -2.11 -1.61
C VAL A 141 18.36 -2.40 -0.35
N ALA A 142 18.95 -3.19 0.54
CA ALA A 142 18.38 -3.45 1.86
C ALA A 142 19.51 -3.59 2.89
N VAL A 143 19.17 -3.56 4.16
CA VAL A 143 20.10 -3.84 5.26
C VAL A 143 19.76 -5.20 5.85
N VAL A 144 20.73 -6.11 5.82
CA VAL A 144 20.60 -7.43 6.44
C VAL A 144 21.63 -7.50 7.57
N ARG A 145 21.14 -7.51 8.81
CA ARG A 145 21.96 -7.35 10.02
C ARG A 145 22.85 -6.10 9.92
N ASP A 146 24.16 -6.31 9.90
CA ASP A 146 25.18 -5.27 9.92
C ASP A 146 25.81 -5.07 8.53
N PHE A 147 25.11 -5.43 7.46
CA PHE A 147 25.57 -5.34 6.07
C PHE A 147 24.57 -4.57 5.21
N VAL A 148 25.09 -3.74 4.33
CA VAL A 148 24.32 -3.21 3.20
C VAL A 148 24.34 -4.23 2.08
N VAL A 149 23.20 -4.62 1.59
CA VAL A 149 23.05 -5.64 0.54
C VAL A 149 22.43 -4.99 -0.69
N ALA A 150 23.05 -5.18 -1.83
CA ALA A 150 22.64 -4.69 -3.14
C ALA A 150 22.24 -5.86 -4.04
N ALA A 151 21.19 -5.73 -4.82
CA ALA A 151 20.70 -6.80 -5.68
C ALA A 151 20.21 -6.27 -7.04
N ASN A 152 20.23 -7.16 -8.04
CA ASN A 152 19.98 -6.85 -9.45
C ASN A 152 20.95 -5.77 -9.93
N LEU A 153 22.16 -6.19 -10.24
CA LEU A 153 23.30 -5.33 -10.39
C LEU A 153 23.58 -4.97 -11.86
N ASP A 154 24.44 -3.95 -12.01
CA ASP A 154 25.02 -3.51 -13.28
C ASP A 154 23.96 -3.18 -14.34
N SER A 155 22.94 -2.41 -13.93
CA SER A 155 21.82 -2.01 -14.79
C SER A 155 21.09 -3.21 -15.41
N GLY A 156 20.98 -4.30 -14.63
CA GLY A 156 20.32 -5.54 -15.03
C GLY A 156 21.21 -6.53 -15.80
N SER A 157 22.47 -6.21 -16.09
CA SER A 157 23.40 -7.18 -16.74
C SER A 157 23.74 -8.36 -15.81
N ASN A 158 23.70 -8.12 -14.51
CA ASN A 158 23.85 -9.11 -13.45
C ASN A 158 22.57 -9.15 -12.59
N ALA A 159 21.43 -9.36 -13.23
CA ALA A 159 20.12 -9.26 -12.59
C ALA A 159 19.84 -10.33 -11.53
N ASN A 160 20.59 -11.42 -11.51
CA ASN A 160 20.50 -12.51 -10.52
C ASN A 160 21.64 -12.49 -9.49
N LYS A 161 22.41 -11.39 -9.44
CA LYS A 161 23.54 -11.21 -8.52
C LYS A 161 23.12 -10.38 -7.32
N VAL A 162 23.56 -10.82 -6.14
CA VAL A 162 23.53 -10.11 -4.85
C VAL A 162 24.96 -9.85 -4.42
N GLN A 163 25.25 -8.67 -3.90
CA GLN A 163 26.53 -8.29 -3.33
C GLN A 163 26.28 -7.56 -2.01
N TRP A 164 27.15 -7.75 -1.03
CA TRP A 164 27.06 -7.09 0.26
C TRP A 164 28.35 -6.36 0.63
N SER A 165 28.21 -5.31 1.43
CA SER A 165 29.33 -4.51 1.95
C SER A 165 30.11 -5.29 3.00
N ASN A 166 31.19 -4.72 3.49
CA ASN A 166 31.85 -5.24 4.70
C ASN A 166 30.95 -5.01 5.93
N ILE A 167 31.15 -5.83 6.97
CA ILE A 167 30.38 -5.72 8.22
C ILE A 167 30.60 -4.35 8.87
N ASN A 168 29.51 -3.69 9.26
CA ASN A 168 29.49 -2.34 9.86
C ASN A 168 30.22 -1.26 9.04
N ASP A 169 30.42 -1.49 7.74
CA ASP A 169 31.10 -0.56 6.85
C ASP A 169 30.44 -0.58 5.46
N GLU A 170 29.49 0.32 5.28
CA GLU A 170 28.71 0.47 4.04
C GLU A 170 29.56 0.95 2.85
N THR A 171 30.75 1.47 3.11
CA THR A 171 31.62 2.02 2.08
C THR A 171 32.54 0.99 1.44
N ASN A 172 32.80 -0.14 2.10
CA ASN A 172 33.73 -1.16 1.63
C ASN A 172 33.01 -2.28 0.89
N TRP A 173 33.17 -2.33 -0.42
CA TRP A 173 32.59 -3.30 -1.35
C TRP A 173 33.65 -4.20 -2.01
N THR A 174 34.90 -4.06 -1.61
CA THR A 174 36.02 -4.82 -2.17
C THR A 174 36.00 -6.24 -1.64
N VAL A 175 35.87 -7.21 -2.54
CA VAL A 175 35.93 -8.64 -2.21
C VAL A 175 37.41 -9.02 -1.98
N GLY A 176 37.72 -9.61 -0.83
CA GLY A 176 39.09 -10.00 -0.50
C GLY A 176 39.24 -10.68 0.85
N ALA A 177 40.45 -11.18 1.12
CA ALA A 177 40.75 -11.96 2.33
C ALA A 177 40.67 -11.15 3.64
N THR A 178 40.71 -9.82 3.56
CA THR A 178 40.62 -8.91 4.72
C THR A 178 39.24 -8.24 4.88
N SER A 179 38.29 -8.55 3.99
CA SER A 179 36.95 -8.00 3.98
C SER A 179 35.93 -9.13 4.11
N GLN A 180 34.79 -8.84 4.71
CA GLN A 180 33.62 -9.71 4.68
C GLN A 180 32.68 -9.39 3.51
N SER A 181 33.04 -8.39 2.69
CA SER A 181 32.33 -8.09 1.45
C SER A 181 32.51 -9.25 0.46
N ASP A 182 31.40 -9.70 -0.11
CA ASP A 182 31.38 -10.76 -1.13
C ASP A 182 30.10 -10.68 -1.95
N TYR A 183 29.91 -11.60 -2.88
CA TYR A 183 28.72 -11.68 -3.71
C TYR A 183 28.26 -13.11 -3.93
N GLN A 184 27.00 -13.27 -4.29
CA GLN A 184 26.41 -14.55 -4.71
C GLN A 184 25.64 -14.38 -6.01
N ILE A 185 25.82 -15.31 -6.93
CA ILE A 185 24.97 -15.45 -8.12
C ILE A 185 23.94 -16.53 -7.83
N ILE A 186 22.66 -16.18 -7.94
CA ILE A 186 21.56 -17.12 -7.74
C ILE A 186 21.17 -17.66 -9.12
N SER A 187 21.52 -18.93 -9.36
CA SER A 187 21.39 -19.55 -10.69
C SER A 187 19.94 -19.91 -11.04
N ASP A 188 19.13 -20.23 -10.03
CA ASP A 188 17.76 -20.68 -10.20
C ASP A 188 16.75 -19.56 -9.89
N GLY A 189 15.63 -19.55 -10.58
CA GLY A 189 14.50 -18.69 -10.27
C GLY A 189 14.35 -17.44 -11.13
N GLY A 190 15.33 -17.11 -11.98
CA GLY A 190 15.28 -15.96 -12.86
C GLY A 190 15.99 -14.73 -12.30
N ASN A 191 15.53 -13.55 -12.66
CA ASN A 191 16.08 -12.27 -12.20
C ASN A 191 15.58 -11.94 -10.79
N ILE A 192 16.38 -11.18 -10.05
CA ILE A 192 15.93 -10.64 -8.76
C ILE A 192 14.99 -9.48 -9.03
N THR A 193 13.79 -9.62 -8.52
CA THR A 193 12.68 -8.67 -8.69
C THR A 193 12.37 -7.89 -7.44
N GLY A 194 12.93 -8.26 -6.28
CA GLY A 194 12.74 -7.54 -5.03
C GLY A 194 13.60 -8.09 -3.91
N MET A 195 13.74 -7.33 -2.84
CA MET A 195 14.50 -7.73 -1.66
C MET A 195 13.94 -7.08 -0.39
N THR A 196 13.99 -7.81 0.72
CA THR A 196 13.77 -7.25 2.06
C THR A 196 14.99 -7.44 2.93
N GLY A 197 15.08 -6.66 4.01
CA GLY A 197 16.15 -6.71 4.98
C GLY A 197 15.68 -7.12 6.38
N GLY A 198 16.54 -6.95 7.37
CA GLY A 198 16.30 -7.26 8.76
C GLY A 198 17.32 -8.26 9.30
N GLU A 199 16.92 -9.11 10.24
CA GLU A 199 17.79 -10.17 10.78
C GLU A 199 18.14 -11.21 9.71
N ILE A 200 17.20 -11.48 8.82
CA ILE A 200 17.37 -12.26 7.59
C ILE A 200 16.96 -11.44 6.40
N GLY A 201 17.61 -11.64 5.25
CA GLY A 201 17.19 -11.09 3.96
C GLY A 201 16.28 -12.07 3.23
N LEU A 202 15.23 -11.57 2.58
CA LEU A 202 14.48 -12.33 1.58
C LEU A 202 14.74 -11.73 0.21
N ILE A 203 15.16 -12.57 -0.71
CA ILE A 203 15.47 -12.24 -2.10
C ILE A 203 14.37 -12.86 -2.96
N PHE A 204 13.59 -11.99 -3.61
CA PHE A 204 12.53 -12.39 -4.50
C PHE A 204 13.06 -12.45 -5.93
N LEU A 205 12.78 -13.55 -6.62
CA LEU A 205 13.11 -13.74 -8.03
C LEU A 205 11.82 -13.91 -8.84
N ASP A 206 11.94 -13.96 -10.15
CA ASP A 206 10.77 -14.15 -11.04
C ASP A 206 9.93 -15.38 -10.64
N ARG A 207 10.55 -16.47 -10.18
CA ARG A 207 9.87 -17.75 -9.88
C ARG A 207 10.33 -18.41 -8.58
N ALA A 208 11.14 -17.76 -7.78
CA ALA A 208 11.66 -18.33 -6.54
C ALA A 208 11.77 -17.27 -5.44
N ILE A 209 11.88 -17.73 -4.21
CA ILE A 209 12.20 -16.92 -3.05
C ILE A 209 13.36 -17.58 -2.32
N VAL A 210 14.39 -16.79 -2.05
CA VAL A 210 15.62 -17.25 -1.39
C VAL A 210 15.81 -16.46 -0.10
N ARG A 211 16.06 -17.17 0.98
CA ARG A 211 16.44 -16.62 2.28
C ARG A 211 17.94 -16.47 2.37
N MET A 212 18.40 -15.29 2.75
CA MET A 212 19.78 -14.94 3.03
C MET A 212 19.97 -14.84 4.54
N SER A 213 20.76 -15.74 5.12
CA SER A 213 20.99 -15.83 6.56
C SER A 213 22.48 -15.71 6.88
N TYR A 214 22.85 -14.86 7.85
CA TYR A 214 24.23 -14.72 8.28
C TYR A 214 24.68 -15.95 9.10
N ILE A 215 25.81 -16.55 8.69
CA ILE A 215 26.38 -17.74 9.34
C ILE A 215 27.82 -17.53 9.84
N GLY A 216 28.40 -16.37 9.57
CA GLY A 216 29.78 -16.06 9.94
C GLY A 216 30.84 -16.57 8.95
N SER A 217 32.10 -16.29 9.29
CA SER A 217 33.26 -16.70 8.49
C SER A 217 33.32 -18.25 8.34
N PRO A 218 33.74 -18.80 7.17
CA PRO A 218 34.31 -18.09 6.02
C PRO A 218 33.29 -17.68 4.92
N LEU A 219 32.06 -18.12 5.00
CA LEU A 219 31.05 -17.93 3.93
C LEU A 219 30.18 -16.70 4.12
N PHE A 220 30.13 -16.14 5.33
CA PHE A 220 29.34 -15.01 5.79
C PHE A 220 27.83 -15.22 5.65
N PHE A 221 27.30 -15.51 4.46
CA PHE A 221 25.89 -15.75 4.23
C PHE A 221 25.61 -17.12 3.62
N GLN A 222 24.54 -17.73 4.11
CA GLN A 222 23.91 -18.91 3.53
C GLN A 222 22.64 -18.50 2.78
N PHE A 223 22.42 -19.14 1.62
CA PHE A 223 21.28 -18.88 0.75
C PHE A 223 20.43 -20.16 0.65
N ASP A 224 19.23 -20.11 1.25
CA ASP A 224 18.29 -21.22 1.28
C ASP A 224 17.06 -20.90 0.42
N THR A 225 16.74 -21.75 -0.55
CA THR A 225 15.52 -21.57 -1.35
C THR A 225 14.29 -21.96 -0.53
N ILE A 226 13.41 -20.98 -0.27
CA ILE A 226 12.14 -21.17 0.45
C ILE A 226 11.05 -21.67 -0.52
N SER A 227 10.96 -21.06 -1.70
CA SER A 227 10.00 -21.43 -2.73
C SER A 227 10.70 -21.53 -4.09
N ARG A 228 10.30 -22.52 -4.91
CA ARG A 228 10.77 -22.69 -6.29
C ARG A 228 9.68 -22.47 -7.33
N ASN A 229 8.44 -22.32 -6.89
CA ASN A 229 7.27 -22.18 -7.77
C ASN A 229 6.58 -20.83 -7.64
N VAL A 230 6.84 -20.09 -6.55
CA VAL A 230 6.30 -18.77 -6.30
C VAL A 230 7.46 -17.80 -6.22
N GLY A 231 7.41 -16.76 -7.04
CA GLY A 231 8.31 -15.62 -7.03
C GLY A 231 7.53 -14.32 -7.00
N CYS A 232 8.19 -13.20 -7.21
CA CYS A 232 7.58 -11.88 -7.23
C CYS A 232 7.68 -11.30 -8.66
N VAL A 233 6.59 -10.77 -9.20
CA VAL A 233 6.57 -10.18 -10.55
C VAL A 233 7.02 -8.71 -10.54
N GLU A 234 6.81 -8.00 -9.42
CA GLU A 234 7.17 -6.59 -9.30
C GLU A 234 7.70 -6.26 -7.90
N GLY A 235 8.95 -5.84 -7.83
CA GLY A 235 9.64 -5.59 -6.57
C GLY A 235 9.04 -4.46 -5.74
N ASN A 236 8.40 -3.50 -6.38
CA ASN A 236 7.72 -2.42 -5.68
C ASN A 236 6.41 -2.87 -4.99
N SER A 237 5.97 -4.11 -5.24
CA SER A 237 4.88 -4.75 -4.50
C SER A 237 5.32 -5.36 -3.18
N VAL A 238 6.64 -5.53 -2.99
CA VAL A 238 7.20 -6.18 -1.80
C VAL A 238 7.20 -5.20 -0.64
N VAL A 239 6.54 -5.57 0.43
CA VAL A 239 6.49 -4.77 1.66
C VAL A 239 6.59 -5.68 2.88
N GLN A 240 7.36 -5.25 3.89
CA GLN A 240 7.68 -6.04 5.08
C GLN A 240 7.18 -5.34 6.35
N TYR A 241 6.62 -6.12 7.26
CA TYR A 241 6.30 -5.72 8.62
C TYR A 241 6.69 -6.80 9.62
N GLY A 242 7.70 -6.51 10.42
CA GLY A 242 8.31 -7.52 11.30
C GLY A 242 8.90 -8.67 10.49
N SER A 243 8.48 -9.89 10.77
CA SER A 243 8.88 -11.09 10.04
C SER A 243 8.01 -11.38 8.81
N MET A 244 6.87 -10.71 8.67
CA MET A 244 5.94 -10.95 7.56
C MET A 244 6.27 -10.05 6.37
N THR A 245 6.32 -10.63 5.19
CA THR A 245 6.48 -9.93 3.92
C THR A 245 5.29 -10.25 3.03
N TYR A 246 4.75 -9.23 2.37
CA TYR A 246 3.64 -9.33 1.43
C TYR A 246 4.10 -8.90 0.05
N PHE A 247 3.64 -9.56 -1.01
CA PHE A 247 4.10 -9.30 -2.37
C PHE A 247 3.12 -9.83 -3.42
N LEU A 248 3.29 -9.36 -4.66
CA LEU A 248 2.55 -9.82 -5.83
C LEU A 248 3.34 -10.92 -6.55
N GLY A 249 2.79 -12.13 -6.60
CA GLY A 249 3.28 -13.23 -7.43
C GLY A 249 2.67 -13.23 -8.84
N ALA A 250 3.01 -14.25 -9.62
CA ALA A 250 2.53 -14.38 -11.00
C ALA A 250 1.03 -14.67 -11.12
N ASP A 251 0.43 -15.26 -10.11
CA ASP A 251 -0.96 -15.71 -10.06
C ASP A 251 -1.79 -15.05 -8.94
N GLY A 252 -1.21 -14.11 -8.18
CA GLY A 252 -1.92 -13.39 -7.13
C GLY A 252 -1.04 -12.88 -6.00
N PHE A 253 -1.67 -12.50 -4.91
CA PHE A 253 -1.01 -11.93 -3.73
C PHE A 253 -0.64 -13.01 -2.72
N TYR A 254 0.57 -12.86 -2.17
CA TYR A 254 1.16 -13.80 -1.21
C TYR A 254 1.69 -13.10 0.02
N SER A 255 1.78 -13.87 1.10
CA SER A 255 2.57 -13.55 2.30
C SER A 255 3.66 -14.57 2.52
N CYS A 256 4.79 -14.13 3.09
CA CYS A 256 5.93 -14.97 3.46
C CYS A 256 6.38 -14.63 4.88
N ASP A 257 6.55 -15.62 5.74
CA ASP A 257 7.03 -15.47 7.11
C ASP A 257 8.56 -15.72 7.24
N GLY A 258 9.27 -15.82 6.11
CA GLY A 258 10.69 -16.18 6.05
C GLY A 258 10.95 -17.68 5.99
N THR A 259 9.89 -18.51 6.02
CA THR A 259 9.95 -19.97 5.93
C THR A 259 8.86 -20.51 5.01
N ASN A 260 7.64 -20.02 5.15
CA ASN A 260 6.47 -20.48 4.42
C ASN A 260 5.92 -19.35 3.54
N VAL A 261 5.41 -19.73 2.38
CA VAL A 261 4.71 -18.83 1.44
C VAL A 261 3.24 -19.23 1.39
N THR A 262 2.35 -18.27 1.64
CA THR A 262 0.91 -18.49 1.72
C THR A 262 0.19 -17.55 0.78
N ALA A 263 -0.68 -18.06 -0.09
CA ALA A 263 -1.55 -17.27 -0.94
C ALA A 263 -2.64 -16.59 -0.08
N ILE A 264 -2.82 -15.29 -0.25
CA ILE A 264 -3.79 -14.48 0.51
C ILE A 264 -4.92 -13.91 -0.36
N GLY A 265 -4.73 -13.85 -1.67
CA GLY A 265 -5.72 -13.32 -2.63
C GLY A 265 -6.52 -14.36 -3.38
N THR A 266 -6.12 -15.64 -3.32
CA THR A 266 -6.73 -16.74 -4.09
C THR A 266 -8.21 -16.90 -3.78
N GLN A 267 -9.04 -16.94 -4.83
CA GLN A 267 -10.51 -16.97 -4.77
C GLN A 267 -11.13 -15.75 -4.05
N LYS A 268 -10.35 -14.70 -3.83
CA LYS A 268 -10.83 -13.45 -3.23
C LYS A 268 -10.74 -12.29 -4.21
N VAL A 269 -9.52 -11.92 -4.62
CA VAL A 269 -9.27 -10.69 -5.38
C VAL A 269 -8.26 -10.85 -6.53
N ASP A 270 -7.60 -11.99 -6.67
CA ASP A 270 -6.52 -12.16 -7.63
C ASP A 270 -7.00 -12.01 -9.09
N ALA A 271 -8.11 -12.67 -9.44
CA ALA A 271 -8.68 -12.54 -10.79
C ALA A 271 -9.19 -11.12 -11.06
N TRP A 272 -9.82 -10.51 -10.05
CA TRP A 272 -10.26 -9.12 -10.13
C TRP A 272 -9.06 -8.17 -10.35
N PHE A 273 -7.97 -8.34 -9.61
CA PHE A 273 -6.77 -7.52 -9.77
C PHE A 273 -6.22 -7.62 -11.19
N TYR A 274 -5.98 -8.82 -11.70
CA TYR A 274 -5.44 -9.00 -13.04
C TYR A 274 -6.38 -8.54 -14.16
N ALA A 275 -7.69 -8.55 -13.93
CA ALA A 275 -8.67 -8.03 -14.89
C ALA A 275 -8.72 -6.49 -14.91
N ASN A 276 -8.40 -5.82 -13.80
CA ASN A 276 -8.50 -4.38 -13.65
C ASN A 276 -7.15 -3.65 -13.78
N ALA A 277 -6.05 -4.23 -13.30
CA ALA A 277 -4.73 -3.61 -13.33
C ALA A 277 -4.17 -3.52 -14.75
N ASN A 278 -3.58 -2.38 -15.07
CA ASN A 278 -2.86 -2.18 -16.32
C ASN A 278 -1.51 -2.90 -16.26
N GLN A 279 -1.45 -4.08 -16.89
CA GLN A 279 -0.29 -4.95 -16.88
C GLN A 279 0.99 -4.29 -17.41
N SER A 280 0.87 -3.33 -18.33
CA SER A 280 2.03 -2.61 -18.88
C SER A 280 2.63 -1.56 -17.94
N LYS A 281 1.93 -1.24 -16.85
CA LYS A 281 2.32 -0.24 -15.86
C LYS A 281 2.59 -0.80 -14.46
N LEU A 282 2.65 -2.12 -14.30
CA LEU A 282 2.94 -2.75 -13.02
C LEU A 282 4.28 -2.30 -12.40
N ASN A 283 5.25 -1.95 -13.24
CA ASN A 283 6.54 -1.40 -12.80
C ASN A 283 6.45 -0.05 -12.08
N LEU A 284 5.31 0.65 -12.18
CA LEU A 284 5.03 1.89 -11.44
C LEU A 284 4.35 1.62 -10.10
N MET A 285 3.89 0.40 -9.85
CA MET A 285 3.26 -0.03 -8.61
C MET A 285 4.06 0.41 -7.38
N SER A 286 3.36 0.68 -6.31
CA SER A 286 3.96 0.96 -5.00
C SER A 286 3.20 0.23 -3.89
N SER A 287 3.88 -0.03 -2.78
CA SER A 287 3.26 -0.71 -1.66
C SER A 287 3.72 -0.15 -0.32
N THR A 288 2.85 -0.24 0.66
CA THR A 288 3.14 0.21 2.02
C THR A 288 2.30 -0.52 3.04
N ILE A 289 2.69 -0.39 4.31
CA ILE A 289 1.96 -0.94 5.46
C ILE A 289 1.52 0.19 6.38
N ASP A 290 0.27 0.12 6.83
CA ASP A 290 -0.24 0.90 7.95
C ASP A 290 -0.41 -0.02 9.16
N PRO A 291 0.52 0.00 10.12
CA PRO A 291 0.46 -0.85 11.30
C PRO A 291 -0.64 -0.44 12.29
N ILE A 292 -1.14 0.80 12.21
CA ILE A 292 -2.22 1.31 13.08
C ILE A 292 -3.55 0.68 12.66
N ARG A 293 -3.86 0.75 11.35
CA ARG A 293 -5.06 0.14 10.76
C ARG A 293 -4.88 -1.34 10.47
N LYS A 294 -3.64 -1.87 10.58
CA LYS A 294 -3.27 -3.26 10.28
C LYS A 294 -3.58 -3.65 8.83
N ILE A 295 -3.23 -2.76 7.92
CA ILE A 295 -3.45 -2.95 6.50
C ILE A 295 -2.17 -2.89 5.69
N VAL A 296 -2.11 -3.76 4.68
CA VAL A 296 -1.19 -3.65 3.54
C VAL A 296 -1.93 -2.95 2.43
N VAL A 297 -1.26 -2.02 1.77
CA VAL A 297 -1.83 -1.26 0.66
C VAL A 297 -0.90 -1.37 -0.53
N TRP A 298 -1.45 -1.76 -1.67
CA TRP A 298 -0.80 -1.74 -2.97
C TRP A 298 -1.48 -0.71 -3.85
N GLU A 299 -0.72 0.26 -4.33
CA GLU A 299 -1.15 1.22 -5.33
C GLU A 299 -0.80 0.68 -6.71
N PHE A 300 -1.72 0.77 -7.64
CA PHE A 300 -1.55 0.41 -9.04
C PHE A 300 -2.42 1.27 -9.95
N ILE A 301 -2.00 1.39 -11.21
CA ILE A 301 -2.79 2.08 -12.23
C ILE A 301 -3.72 1.06 -12.88
N ASP A 302 -5.01 1.36 -12.94
CA ASP A 302 -6.00 0.50 -13.57
C ASP A 302 -6.06 0.68 -15.12
N ASN A 303 -6.88 -0.13 -15.78
CA ASN A 303 -7.06 -0.08 -17.23
C ASN A 303 -7.75 1.21 -17.73
N PHE A 304 -8.30 2.02 -16.81
CA PHE A 304 -8.89 3.32 -17.10
C PHE A 304 -7.94 4.48 -16.76
N ALA A 305 -6.67 4.18 -16.48
CA ALA A 305 -5.65 5.13 -16.05
C ALA A 305 -5.96 5.83 -14.70
N GLN A 306 -6.75 5.17 -13.83
CA GLN A 306 -7.04 5.63 -12.48
C GLN A 306 -6.10 4.96 -11.49
N ASN A 307 -5.52 5.74 -10.57
CA ASN A 307 -4.75 5.18 -9.45
C ASN A 307 -5.71 4.52 -8.47
N THR A 308 -5.44 3.26 -8.17
CA THR A 308 -6.28 2.42 -7.33
C THR A 308 -5.44 1.80 -6.23
N LEU A 309 -5.94 1.84 -5.00
CA LEU A 309 -5.35 1.17 -3.84
C LEU A 309 -6.09 -0.13 -3.60
N LEU A 310 -5.39 -1.26 -3.61
CA LEU A 310 -5.90 -2.53 -3.10
C LEU A 310 -5.46 -2.66 -1.65
N ILE A 311 -6.40 -2.89 -0.75
CA ILE A 311 -6.21 -2.89 0.69
C ILE A 311 -6.47 -4.27 1.26
N TYR A 312 -5.52 -4.80 2.00
CA TYR A 312 -5.61 -6.07 2.72
C TYR A 312 -5.45 -5.86 4.22
N ASN A 313 -6.45 -6.19 5.01
CA ASN A 313 -6.34 -6.19 6.46
C ASN A 313 -5.91 -7.59 6.93
N TRP A 314 -4.64 -7.70 7.38
CA TRP A 314 -4.07 -8.99 7.77
C TRP A 314 -4.61 -9.57 9.07
N GLN A 315 -5.22 -8.75 9.93
CA GLN A 315 -5.80 -9.23 11.19
C GLN A 315 -7.10 -9.99 10.98
N VAL A 316 -7.91 -9.52 10.03
CA VAL A 316 -9.24 -10.09 9.74
C VAL A 316 -9.29 -10.85 8.42
N ASN A 317 -8.17 -10.86 7.66
CA ASN A 317 -8.02 -11.53 6.38
C ASN A 317 -9.08 -11.10 5.35
N LYS A 318 -9.39 -9.79 5.31
CA LYS A 318 -10.38 -9.19 4.42
C LYS A 318 -9.77 -8.15 3.50
N TRP A 319 -10.43 -7.93 2.36
CA TRP A 319 -10.00 -7.04 1.30
C TRP A 319 -10.98 -5.90 1.08
N SER A 320 -10.49 -4.80 0.50
CA SER A 320 -11.24 -3.68 -0.06
C SER A 320 -10.38 -2.94 -1.08
N TYR A 321 -10.95 -1.93 -1.74
CA TYR A 321 -10.17 -1.07 -2.63
C TYR A 321 -10.59 0.39 -2.53
N CYS A 322 -9.69 1.29 -2.90
CA CYS A 322 -9.95 2.73 -2.97
C CYS A 322 -9.49 3.29 -4.30
N THR A 323 -10.22 4.26 -4.82
CA THR A 323 -9.72 5.11 -5.92
C THR A 323 -9.08 6.35 -5.33
N THR A 324 -7.94 6.77 -5.86
CA THR A 324 -7.15 7.90 -5.35
C THR A 324 -6.54 8.70 -6.49
N ASP A 325 -6.05 9.88 -6.17
CA ASP A 325 -5.22 10.73 -7.01
C ASP A 325 -3.72 10.68 -6.62
N VAL A 326 -3.36 9.72 -5.76
CA VAL A 326 -1.98 9.52 -5.27
C VAL A 326 -1.25 8.55 -6.18
N ASP A 327 -0.03 8.90 -6.62
CA ASP A 327 0.77 8.14 -7.58
C ASP A 327 1.69 7.12 -6.91
N VAL A 328 2.02 7.33 -5.63
CA VAL A 328 2.91 6.47 -4.86
C VAL A 328 2.44 6.43 -3.42
N VAL A 329 2.34 5.26 -2.83
CA VAL A 329 2.11 5.09 -1.40
C VAL A 329 3.41 4.75 -0.68
N ALA A 330 3.57 5.28 0.52
CA ALA A 330 4.76 5.06 1.34
C ALA A 330 4.40 5.07 2.84
N SER A 331 5.17 4.37 3.64
CA SER A 331 5.16 4.57 5.08
C SER A 331 6.10 5.72 5.44
N SER A 332 5.61 6.63 6.25
CA SER A 332 6.40 7.74 6.75
C SER A 332 6.20 7.87 8.25
N ALA A 333 6.96 8.76 8.86
CA ALA A 333 6.68 9.23 10.21
C ALA A 333 6.67 10.76 10.17
N SER A 334 5.88 11.38 11.06
CA SER A 334 5.86 12.82 11.15
C SER A 334 7.26 13.36 11.38
N ALA A 335 7.66 14.38 10.62
CA ALA A 335 8.95 15.02 10.78
C ALA A 335 9.12 15.73 12.15
N GLY A 336 8.00 15.94 12.83
CA GLY A 336 7.91 16.84 13.99
C GLY A 336 7.88 18.28 13.50
N MET A 337 7.00 19.06 14.07
CA MET A 337 6.84 20.46 13.66
C MET A 337 7.28 21.38 14.79
N THR A 338 8.02 22.43 14.45
CA THR A 338 8.31 23.50 15.40
C THR A 338 7.11 24.44 15.51
N LEU A 339 7.07 25.25 16.57
CA LEU A 339 6.02 26.26 16.73
C LEU A 339 5.98 27.23 15.54
N GLU A 340 7.14 27.56 14.97
CA GLU A 340 7.25 28.40 13.76
C GLU A 340 6.68 27.69 12.52
N GLY A 341 6.78 26.36 12.45
CA GLY A 341 6.19 25.57 11.38
C GLY A 341 4.67 25.52 11.43
N LEU A 342 4.05 25.69 12.59
CA LEU A 342 2.58 25.78 12.72
C LEU A 342 1.99 26.99 12.01
N ASP A 343 2.74 28.10 11.89
CA ASP A 343 2.29 29.30 11.18
C ASP A 343 1.94 29.04 9.71
N LEU A 344 2.50 27.98 9.11
CA LEU A 344 2.20 27.58 7.71
C LEU A 344 0.78 27.01 7.56
N TYR A 345 0.17 26.56 8.65
CA TYR A 345 -1.19 25.99 8.66
C TYR A 345 -2.25 27.02 9.06
N GLY A 346 -1.87 28.29 9.25
CA GLY A 346 -2.77 29.39 9.64
C GLY A 346 -2.82 29.60 11.15
N ASN A 347 -3.84 30.32 11.60
CA ASN A 347 -4.00 30.59 13.04
C ASN A 347 -4.44 29.34 13.78
N MET A 348 -4.01 29.18 15.04
CA MET A 348 -4.38 28.05 15.91
C MET A 348 -5.90 27.83 15.99
N ASP A 349 -6.69 28.90 15.93
CA ASP A 349 -8.16 28.83 15.95
C ASP A 349 -8.78 28.28 14.64
N THR A 350 -8.01 28.22 13.57
CA THR A 350 -8.44 27.71 12.25
C THR A 350 -7.89 26.32 11.93
N LEU A 351 -7.07 25.76 12.81
CA LEU A 351 -6.56 24.40 12.64
C LEU A 351 -7.71 23.40 12.69
N THR A 352 -7.86 22.63 11.61
CA THR A 352 -8.87 21.56 11.52
C THR A 352 -8.44 20.28 12.22
N THR A 353 -7.16 20.19 12.59
CA THR A 353 -6.52 19.02 13.19
C THR A 353 -6.16 19.33 14.65
N SER A 354 -6.44 18.39 15.56
CA SER A 354 -6.08 18.55 16.96
C SER A 354 -4.56 18.73 17.14
N LEU A 355 -4.14 19.58 18.08
CA LEU A 355 -2.71 19.78 18.41
C LEU A 355 -2.01 18.50 18.92
N ASP A 356 -2.77 17.52 19.38
CA ASP A 356 -2.27 16.20 19.79
C ASP A 356 -2.15 15.21 18.64
N ASP A 357 -2.49 15.62 17.41
CA ASP A 357 -2.45 14.75 16.23
C ASP A 357 -1.01 14.28 15.93
N ALA A 358 -0.92 13.08 15.34
CA ALA A 358 0.34 12.50 14.90
C ALA A 358 1.10 13.38 13.88
N LEU A 359 0.39 14.25 13.19
CA LEU A 359 0.96 15.20 12.24
C LEU A 359 1.97 16.15 12.92
N TRP A 360 1.70 16.57 14.15
CA TRP A 360 2.49 17.58 14.86
C TRP A 360 3.60 16.97 15.73
N THR A 361 3.34 15.81 16.31
CA THR A 361 4.31 15.11 17.15
C THR A 361 5.25 14.26 16.31
N GLY A 362 6.52 14.62 16.25
CA GLY A 362 7.55 13.89 15.48
C GLY A 362 7.66 12.41 15.84
N GLY A 363 7.98 11.58 14.83
CA GLY A 363 8.24 10.16 15.00
C GLY A 363 7.01 9.25 15.07
N LYS A 364 5.79 9.77 15.02
CA LYS A 364 4.57 8.96 14.88
C LYS A 364 4.39 8.52 13.44
N PHE A 365 3.94 7.28 13.25
CA PHE A 365 3.64 6.72 11.94
C PHE A 365 2.59 7.57 11.21
N LEU A 366 2.88 7.86 9.95
CA LEU A 366 1.97 8.48 9.00
C LEU A 366 1.84 7.59 7.76
N PHE A 367 0.61 7.27 7.42
CA PHE A 367 0.32 6.71 6.10
C PHE A 367 0.41 7.86 5.08
N ALA A 368 1.42 7.81 4.23
CA ALA A 368 1.81 8.90 3.34
C ALA A 368 1.92 8.40 1.89
N GLY A 369 2.23 9.31 0.99
CA GLY A 369 2.46 9.03 -0.41
C GLY A 369 3.00 10.23 -1.14
N ALA A 370 3.03 10.13 -2.47
CA ALA A 370 3.31 11.24 -3.36
C ALA A 370 2.16 11.40 -4.36
N ARG A 371 1.80 12.63 -4.64
CA ARG A 371 0.87 13.05 -5.68
C ARG A 371 1.54 14.13 -6.49
N ASP A 372 1.81 13.83 -7.74
CA ASP A 372 2.59 14.70 -8.61
C ASP A 372 3.92 15.11 -7.96
N ASP A 373 4.09 16.37 -7.67
CA ASP A 373 5.30 16.99 -7.11
C ASP A 373 5.26 17.17 -5.58
N ARG A 374 4.29 16.55 -4.86
CA ARG A 374 4.09 16.76 -3.42
C ARG A 374 4.05 15.46 -2.63
N VAL A 375 4.60 15.52 -1.43
CA VAL A 375 4.31 14.51 -0.42
C VAL A 375 2.91 14.78 0.15
N VAL A 376 2.13 13.71 0.29
CA VAL A 376 0.76 13.74 0.83
C VAL A 376 0.62 12.81 2.02
N THR A 377 -0.37 13.06 2.86
CA THR A 377 -0.76 12.17 3.97
C THR A 377 -2.24 11.86 3.90
N PHE A 378 -2.63 10.65 4.29
CA PHE A 378 -4.04 10.22 4.30
C PHE A 378 -4.69 10.59 5.64
N THR A 379 -4.87 11.88 5.87
CA THR A 379 -5.44 12.48 7.08
C THR A 379 -6.63 13.40 6.80
N GLY A 380 -7.10 13.43 5.56
CA GLY A 380 -8.23 14.26 5.14
C GLY A 380 -9.59 13.73 5.56
N ALA A 381 -10.63 14.28 5.00
CA ALA A 381 -12.01 13.84 5.22
C ALA A 381 -12.22 12.39 4.74
N ASN A 382 -13.29 11.76 5.20
CA ASN A 382 -13.70 10.44 4.70
C ASN A 382 -13.94 10.49 3.18
N SER A 383 -13.37 9.52 2.47
CA SER A 383 -13.61 9.36 1.03
C SER A 383 -15.06 8.92 0.76
N ASP A 384 -15.54 9.19 -0.45
CA ASP A 384 -16.87 8.75 -0.89
C ASP A 384 -16.95 7.21 -0.93
N ALA A 385 -17.47 6.63 0.13
CA ALA A 385 -17.53 5.19 0.33
C ALA A 385 -18.73 4.57 -0.38
N GLN A 386 -18.58 3.36 -0.90
CA GLN A 386 -19.65 2.56 -1.45
C GLN A 386 -19.52 1.10 -1.05
N ILE A 387 -20.55 0.53 -0.47
CA ILE A 387 -20.61 -0.88 -0.09
C ILE A 387 -21.83 -1.51 -0.75
N THR A 388 -21.61 -2.54 -1.57
CA THR A 388 -22.68 -3.21 -2.29
C THR A 388 -22.68 -4.70 -1.96
N THR A 389 -23.83 -5.22 -1.57
CA THR A 389 -24.00 -6.64 -1.22
C THR A 389 -23.86 -7.53 -2.46
N GLY A 390 -23.68 -8.81 -2.25
CA GLY A 390 -24.00 -9.82 -3.26
C GLY A 390 -25.50 -9.89 -3.52
N ASP A 391 -25.91 -10.90 -4.26
CA ASP A 391 -27.32 -11.13 -4.54
C ASP A 391 -28.00 -11.84 -3.38
N ILE A 392 -29.13 -11.31 -2.95
CA ILE A 392 -29.94 -11.80 -1.85
C ILE A 392 -31.28 -12.26 -2.40
N GLY A 393 -31.79 -13.37 -1.92
CA GLY A 393 -33.03 -13.93 -2.40
C GLY A 393 -32.87 -15.31 -3.03
N GLY A 394 -33.81 -15.74 -3.82
CA GLY A 394 -33.82 -17.11 -4.35
C GLY A 394 -34.98 -17.35 -5.34
N GLU A 395 -35.60 -18.51 -5.23
CA GLU A 395 -36.61 -19.00 -6.18
C GLU A 395 -37.95 -18.28 -6.13
N THR A 396 -38.24 -17.57 -5.03
CA THR A 396 -39.53 -16.90 -4.83
C THR A 396 -39.42 -15.39 -5.03
N THR A 397 -40.34 -14.84 -5.81
CA THR A 397 -40.44 -13.40 -6.00
C THR A 397 -40.77 -12.71 -4.68
N SER A 398 -40.02 -11.67 -4.37
CA SER A 398 -40.22 -10.86 -3.18
C SER A 398 -40.16 -9.36 -3.49
N VAL A 399 -40.73 -8.56 -2.59
CA VAL A 399 -40.69 -7.10 -2.66
C VAL A 399 -39.93 -6.58 -1.45
N VAL A 400 -38.87 -5.80 -1.71
CA VAL A 400 -38.24 -5.01 -0.67
C VAL A 400 -38.95 -3.68 -0.57
N THR A 401 -39.42 -3.34 0.61
CA THR A 401 -40.23 -2.12 0.86
C THR A 401 -39.48 -1.07 1.67
N LEU A 402 -38.57 -1.50 2.53
CA LEU A 402 -37.82 -0.63 3.41
C LEU A 402 -36.38 -1.13 3.56
N ALA A 403 -35.45 -0.21 3.71
CA ALA A 403 -34.06 -0.49 4.10
C ALA A 403 -33.61 0.45 5.22
N ARG A 404 -32.78 -0.05 6.12
CA ARG A 404 -32.14 0.74 7.19
C ARG A 404 -30.64 0.47 7.18
N PRO A 405 -29.82 1.40 6.69
CA PRO A 405 -28.36 1.25 6.78
C PRO A 405 -27.92 1.29 8.24
N ILE A 406 -27.01 0.39 8.62
CA ILE A 406 -26.45 0.32 9.97
C ILE A 406 -25.03 0.91 9.87
N VAL A 407 -24.95 2.20 10.18
CA VAL A 407 -23.73 3.00 10.11
C VAL A 407 -23.56 3.75 11.42
N ASP A 408 -22.43 3.51 12.11
CA ASP A 408 -22.13 4.17 13.38
C ASP A 408 -21.76 5.63 13.14
N ASN A 409 -22.29 6.52 13.97
CA ASN A 409 -22.09 7.97 13.92
C ASN A 409 -22.45 8.61 12.56
N GLY A 410 -23.34 7.98 11.82
CA GLY A 410 -23.73 8.43 10.49
C GLY A 410 -25.08 7.86 10.05
N SER A 411 -25.37 8.03 8.79
CA SER A 411 -26.53 7.48 8.10
C SER A 411 -26.09 6.92 6.75
N GLY A 412 -26.99 6.69 5.82
CA GLY A 412 -26.64 6.24 4.48
C GLY A 412 -27.70 6.54 3.44
N SER A 413 -27.25 6.64 2.20
CA SER A 413 -28.14 6.57 1.03
C SER A 413 -28.13 5.14 0.48
N VAL A 414 -29.28 4.65 0.08
CA VAL A 414 -29.43 3.27 -0.39
C VAL A 414 -29.98 3.25 -1.81
N ALA A 415 -29.40 2.41 -2.64
CA ALA A 415 -29.95 2.02 -3.94
C ALA A 415 -30.18 0.51 -3.97
N ILE A 416 -31.15 0.06 -4.76
CA ILE A 416 -31.46 -1.35 -4.94
C ILE A 416 -31.51 -1.72 -6.41
N ALA A 417 -30.98 -2.89 -6.75
CA ALA A 417 -31.18 -3.58 -8.01
C ALA A 417 -31.97 -4.86 -7.75
N SER A 418 -33.10 -5.06 -8.42
CA SER A 418 -33.85 -6.30 -8.35
C SER A 418 -33.98 -6.94 -9.72
N ARG A 419 -33.86 -8.26 -9.78
CA ARG A 419 -33.88 -9.03 -11.03
C ARG A 419 -34.58 -10.37 -10.84
N MET A 420 -35.19 -10.87 -11.91
CA MET A 420 -35.87 -12.16 -11.91
C MET A 420 -34.94 -13.35 -12.15
N LEU A 421 -33.85 -13.11 -12.92
CA LEU A 421 -32.91 -14.15 -13.30
C LEU A 421 -31.48 -13.75 -12.91
N LEU A 422 -30.69 -14.69 -12.41
CA LEU A 422 -29.30 -14.46 -12.01
C LEU A 422 -28.39 -14.00 -13.14
N ASN A 423 -28.65 -14.41 -14.37
CA ASN A 423 -27.87 -14.02 -15.56
C ASN A 423 -28.17 -12.60 -16.05
N ALA A 424 -29.22 -11.95 -15.57
CA ALA A 424 -29.49 -10.55 -15.88
C ALA A 424 -28.49 -9.65 -15.14
N VAL A 425 -27.98 -8.61 -15.81
CA VAL A 425 -27.07 -7.63 -15.17
C VAL A 425 -27.84 -6.81 -14.14
N PRO A 426 -27.39 -6.77 -12.86
CA PRO A 426 -28.05 -5.96 -11.86
C PRO A 426 -27.86 -4.47 -12.17
N GLN A 427 -28.98 -3.74 -12.24
CA GLN A 427 -28.96 -2.28 -12.45
C GLN A 427 -29.44 -1.60 -11.20
N LEU A 428 -28.55 -0.89 -10.51
CA LEU A 428 -28.89 -0.08 -9.35
C LEU A 428 -29.78 1.10 -9.78
N GLY A 429 -30.87 1.31 -9.04
CA GLY A 429 -31.67 2.52 -9.14
C GLY A 429 -30.94 3.75 -8.56
N SER A 430 -31.66 4.86 -8.48
CA SER A 430 -31.15 6.07 -7.84
C SER A 430 -30.94 5.85 -6.34
N TYR A 431 -29.91 6.46 -5.77
CA TYR A 431 -29.70 6.48 -4.33
C TYR A 431 -30.72 7.39 -3.66
N THR A 432 -31.37 6.87 -2.63
CA THR A 432 -32.31 7.60 -1.79
C THR A 432 -31.70 7.75 -0.40
N ALA A 433 -31.63 8.96 0.11
CA ALA A 433 -31.16 9.24 1.45
C ALA A 433 -32.12 8.70 2.52
N ALA A 434 -31.57 8.24 3.62
CA ALA A 434 -32.38 7.84 4.78
C ALA A 434 -33.05 9.06 5.42
N ASP A 435 -34.25 8.83 5.97
CA ASP A 435 -35.02 9.80 6.75
C ASP A 435 -34.41 10.02 8.16
N SER A 436 -35.05 10.86 8.98
CA SER A 436 -34.62 11.14 10.36
C SER A 436 -34.65 9.91 11.30
N GLU A 437 -35.34 8.83 10.91
CA GLU A 437 -35.37 7.56 11.64
C GLU A 437 -34.46 6.51 11.01
N ASN A 438 -33.53 6.96 10.15
CA ASN A 438 -32.56 6.14 9.41
C ASN A 438 -33.23 5.06 8.53
N ARG A 439 -34.36 5.42 7.88
CA ARG A 439 -35.11 4.54 6.99
C ARG A 439 -35.12 5.05 5.57
N VAL A 440 -34.99 4.14 4.62
CA VAL A 440 -35.11 4.41 3.18
C VAL A 440 -36.31 3.62 2.66
N SER A 441 -37.32 4.31 2.18
CA SER A 441 -38.45 3.70 1.51
C SER A 441 -38.05 3.23 0.12
N LEU A 442 -38.18 1.95 -0.13
CA LEU A 442 -37.88 1.29 -1.40
C LEU A 442 -39.15 0.57 -1.88
N ARG A 443 -39.24 0.33 -3.18
CA ARG A 443 -40.27 -0.53 -3.74
C ARG A 443 -39.72 -1.24 -4.96
N SER A 444 -39.07 -2.38 -4.71
CA SER A 444 -38.45 -3.14 -5.77
C SER A 444 -38.81 -4.62 -5.67
N SER A 445 -39.24 -5.20 -6.78
CA SER A 445 -39.70 -6.59 -6.86
C SER A 445 -38.78 -7.43 -7.72
N GLY A 446 -38.44 -8.62 -7.26
CA GLY A 446 -37.58 -9.56 -7.96
C GLY A 446 -37.37 -10.84 -7.18
N ASN A 447 -36.70 -11.80 -7.78
CA ASN A 447 -36.24 -13.01 -7.12
C ASN A 447 -34.91 -12.77 -6.41
N TYR A 448 -34.08 -11.88 -6.98
CA TYR A 448 -32.76 -11.53 -6.46
C TYR A 448 -32.66 -10.03 -6.29
N HIS A 449 -32.12 -9.61 -5.15
CA HIS A 449 -31.93 -8.22 -4.78
C HIS A 449 -30.49 -7.95 -4.45
N ARG A 450 -29.96 -6.81 -4.90
CA ARG A 450 -28.64 -6.30 -4.56
C ARG A 450 -28.80 -4.89 -4.01
N LEU A 451 -28.27 -4.64 -2.83
CA LEU A 451 -28.36 -3.34 -2.17
C LEU A 451 -27.00 -2.68 -2.16
N SER A 452 -26.98 -1.40 -2.47
CA SER A 452 -25.79 -0.57 -2.38
C SER A 452 -26.02 0.55 -1.38
N VAL A 453 -25.07 0.72 -0.46
CA VAL A 453 -25.09 1.73 0.59
C VAL A 453 -23.93 2.69 0.38
N ILE A 454 -24.22 3.97 0.40
CA ILE A 454 -23.26 5.07 0.49
C ILE A 454 -23.40 5.65 1.90
N PRO A 455 -22.46 5.35 2.83
CA PRO A 455 -22.47 5.95 4.16
C PRO A 455 -22.37 7.47 4.06
N THR A 456 -23.11 8.18 4.89
CA THR A 456 -23.17 9.65 4.91
C THR A 456 -22.92 10.18 6.32
N GLY A 457 -22.45 11.41 6.41
CA GLY A 457 -22.02 12.06 7.64
C GLY A 457 -20.49 12.19 7.70
N SER A 458 -20.01 13.35 8.14
CA SER A 458 -18.55 13.64 8.19
C SER A 458 -17.79 12.73 9.15
N ASN A 459 -18.46 12.20 10.17
CA ASN A 459 -17.85 11.47 11.27
C ASN A 459 -18.31 10.00 11.35
N TRP A 460 -18.90 9.45 10.27
CA TRP A 460 -19.24 8.03 10.30
C TRP A 460 -17.98 7.18 10.50
N SER A 461 -18.10 6.12 11.29
CA SER A 461 -16.92 5.38 11.74
C SER A 461 -16.92 3.90 11.37
N ASN A 462 -18.10 3.29 11.24
CA ASN A 462 -18.20 1.88 10.90
C ASN A 462 -19.51 1.59 10.18
N ALA A 463 -19.46 1.01 9.00
CA ALA A 463 -20.61 0.51 8.27
C ALA A 463 -20.71 -1.01 8.48
N ILE A 464 -21.76 -1.47 9.17
CA ILE A 464 -21.87 -2.84 9.66
C ILE A 464 -22.76 -3.69 8.76
N GLY A 465 -23.82 -3.11 8.20
CA GLY A 465 -24.80 -3.85 7.41
C GLY A 465 -26.02 -3.02 7.03
N ILE A 466 -27.05 -3.70 6.62
CA ILE A 466 -28.35 -3.12 6.27
C ILE A 466 -29.48 -4.04 6.71
N ASP A 467 -30.49 -3.50 7.38
CA ASP A 467 -31.75 -4.20 7.66
C ASP A 467 -32.75 -3.90 6.55
N ILE A 468 -33.44 -4.93 6.05
CA ILE A 468 -34.46 -4.80 5.00
C ILE A 468 -35.77 -5.44 5.42
N ASP A 469 -36.87 -4.83 5.00
CA ASP A 469 -38.20 -5.41 5.11
C ASP A 469 -38.57 -6.07 3.78
N VAL A 470 -38.72 -7.39 3.81
CA VAL A 470 -39.01 -8.23 2.64
C VAL A 470 -40.42 -8.84 2.79
N THR A 471 -41.18 -8.74 1.74
CA THR A 471 -42.51 -9.39 1.65
C THR A 471 -42.51 -10.35 0.47
N PRO A 472 -42.69 -11.68 0.69
CA PRO A 472 -42.85 -12.62 -0.41
C PRO A 472 -44.08 -12.27 -1.23
N GLN A 473 -43.99 -12.30 -2.54
CA GLN A 473 -45.14 -12.26 -3.42
C GLN A 473 -45.62 -13.69 -3.64
N GLY A 474 -46.83 -14.00 -3.18
CA GLY A 474 -47.37 -15.35 -3.31
C GLY A 474 -47.45 -15.79 -4.76
N ALA A 475 -46.94 -16.99 -5.04
CA ALA A 475 -47.35 -17.69 -6.24
C ALA A 475 -48.86 -17.90 -6.20
N ARG A 476 -49.59 -17.32 -7.15
CA ARG A 476 -50.95 -17.72 -7.47
C ARG A 476 -50.91 -18.94 -8.36
#